data_c229f2ff8f6b38f85fb9ba84375df998
#
_entry.id   c229f2ff8f6b38f85fb9ba84375df998
#
_cell.length_a   1.000
_cell.length_b   1.000
_cell.length_c   1.000
_cell.angle_alpha   90.00
_cell.angle_beta   90.00
_cell.angle_gamma   90.00
#
_symmetry.space_group_name_H-M   'P 1'
#
loop_
_entity.id
_entity.type
_entity.pdbx_description
1 polymer ?
#
loop_
_entity_poly.entity_id
_entity_poly.type
_entity_poly.pdbx_seq_one_letter_code
_entity_poly.pdbx_strand_id
1 'polypeptide(L)'
;VYPGNGVLEGGKIPGYTQAIGIVVTCDPERMKDQKLVKDGGWNHAYVMGLENCGSNLNWGPYPFVDESVLPNMTLDNGAENNMNGYTETEAMLAERASKGDLGNYEAFNAINDYRTSNPVPSGLSGKRSPWFVPSVGQWFDVMANLCGQSPKTFRGYIGGGWIDESYGTEMWNKINDQLNKVDKPLTLIISNTGVFFVCSSEFREDLCWNVLWVKPQISLMTFNKQSGLSYRAVVRPFFAF
;
A
#
# COMPACT_ATOMS: atom_id res chain seq x y z
N VAL A 1 8.81 9.54 9.32
CA VAL A 1 9.99 8.68 9.54
C VAL A 1 11.15 9.18 8.70
N TYR A 2 12.33 9.21 9.28
CA TYR A 2 13.57 9.62 8.63
C TYR A 2 14.54 8.43 8.50
N PRO A 3 15.55 8.51 7.64
CA PRO A 3 16.58 7.48 7.61
C PRO A 3 17.14 7.26 9.03
N GLY A 4 17.26 6.01 9.46
CA GLY A 4 17.64 5.68 10.84
C GLY A 4 16.46 5.45 11.78
N ASN A 5 15.24 5.32 11.23
CA ASN A 5 13.99 5.11 11.97
C ASN A 5 13.68 6.21 13.01
N GLY A 6 14.28 7.42 12.86
CA GLY A 6 13.87 8.57 13.64
C GLY A 6 12.44 8.96 13.30
N VAL A 7 11.58 9.06 14.31
CA VAL A 7 10.20 9.52 14.17
C VAL A 7 10.05 10.82 14.94
N LEU A 8 9.44 11.83 14.31
CA LEU A 8 9.05 13.06 14.96
C LEU A 8 7.57 13.32 14.75
N GLU A 9 6.84 13.47 15.82
CA GLU A 9 5.47 13.89 15.79
C GLU A 9 5.38 15.38 15.43
N GLY A 10 4.65 15.67 14.37
CA GLY A 10 4.32 17.05 14.01
C GLY A 10 5.38 17.87 13.29
N GLY A 11 6.51 17.31 12.84
CA GLY A 11 7.49 18.13 12.13
C GLY A 11 8.74 17.43 11.62
N LYS A 12 9.76 18.22 11.28
CA LYS A 12 11.06 17.75 10.79
C LYS A 12 12.04 17.56 11.93
N ILE A 13 12.81 16.47 11.90
CA ILE A 13 13.90 16.26 12.84
C ILE A 13 15.07 17.18 12.46
N PRO A 14 15.58 18.02 13.38
CA PRO A 14 16.76 18.84 13.11
C PRO A 14 17.95 17.98 12.64
N GLY A 15 18.62 18.42 11.58
CA GLY A 15 19.76 17.69 11.01
C GLY A 15 19.41 16.63 9.98
N TYR A 16 18.11 16.29 9.80
CA TYR A 16 17.66 15.41 8.72
C TYR A 16 17.01 16.24 7.62
N THR A 17 17.49 16.08 6.42
CA THR A 17 17.05 16.87 5.26
C THR A 17 15.85 16.27 4.55
N GLN A 18 15.57 14.97 4.74
CA GLN A 18 14.54 14.28 4.00
C GLN A 18 13.87 13.16 4.80
N ALA A 19 12.56 13.25 4.98
CA ALA A 19 11.75 12.14 5.46
C ALA A 19 11.60 11.08 4.36
N ILE A 20 11.47 9.81 4.76
CA ILE A 20 11.29 8.67 3.84
C ILE A 20 9.89 8.07 3.90
N GLY A 21 9.13 8.36 4.95
CA GLY A 21 7.79 7.84 5.12
C GLY A 21 7.03 8.46 6.27
N ILE A 22 5.75 8.15 6.36
CA ILE A 22 4.85 8.52 7.44
C ILE A 22 4.35 7.26 8.15
N VAL A 23 4.35 7.26 9.48
CA VAL A 23 3.80 6.15 10.27
C VAL A 23 2.30 6.03 10.02
N VAL A 24 1.87 4.85 9.65
CA VAL A 24 0.46 4.52 9.41
C VAL A 24 -0.18 3.98 10.68
N THR A 25 0.48 3.02 11.31
CA THR A 25 0.04 2.43 12.57
C THR A 25 1.23 1.92 13.38
N CYS A 26 1.11 1.96 14.69
CA CYS A 26 1.97 1.28 15.66
C CYS A 26 1.13 0.42 16.63
N ASP A 27 -0.11 0.11 16.26
CA ASP A 27 -0.99 -0.75 17.04
C ASP A 27 -0.52 -2.21 16.94
N PRO A 28 -0.12 -2.85 18.06
CA PRO A 28 0.30 -4.25 18.05
C PRO A 28 -0.76 -5.21 17.50
N GLU A 29 -2.05 -4.87 17.65
CA GLU A 29 -3.15 -5.68 17.10
C GLU A 29 -3.25 -5.59 15.57
N ARG A 30 -2.58 -4.63 14.97
CA ARG A 30 -2.47 -4.47 13.51
C ARG A 30 -1.14 -4.96 12.96
N MET A 31 -0.09 -5.06 13.78
CA MET A 31 1.25 -5.53 13.39
C MET A 31 1.32 -7.06 13.37
N LYS A 32 0.47 -7.72 12.54
CA LYS A 32 0.25 -9.19 12.56
C LYS A 32 0.86 -9.96 11.40
N ASP A 33 1.62 -9.32 10.52
CA ASP A 33 2.33 -10.04 9.46
C ASP A 33 3.45 -10.92 10.07
N GLN A 34 3.20 -12.22 10.11
CA GLN A 34 4.10 -13.20 10.75
C GLN A 34 5.46 -13.27 10.08
N LYS A 35 5.54 -13.01 8.78
CA LYS A 35 6.80 -13.02 8.06
C LYS A 35 7.67 -11.82 8.43
N LEU A 36 7.10 -10.64 8.65
CA LEU A 36 7.83 -9.48 9.18
C LEU A 36 8.49 -9.80 10.53
N VAL A 37 7.74 -10.42 11.43
CA VAL A 37 8.26 -10.82 12.75
C VAL A 37 9.37 -11.85 12.61
N LYS A 38 9.17 -12.88 11.78
CA LYS A 38 10.13 -13.96 11.57
C LYS A 38 11.41 -13.50 10.90
N ASP A 39 11.32 -12.66 9.89
CA ASP A 39 12.46 -12.27 9.06
C ASP A 39 13.35 -11.21 9.74
N GLY A 40 12.77 -10.37 10.61
CA GLY A 40 13.57 -9.30 11.22
C GLY A 40 13.02 -8.69 12.51
N GLY A 41 11.93 -9.21 13.07
CA GLY A 41 11.30 -8.64 14.27
C GLY A 41 10.66 -7.28 14.02
N TRP A 42 10.29 -6.95 12.78
CA TRP A 42 9.77 -5.65 12.37
C TRP A 42 8.27 -5.54 12.71
N ASN A 43 7.97 -5.31 13.95
CA ASN A 43 6.60 -5.31 14.48
C ASN A 43 6.24 -4.05 15.29
N HIS A 44 7.00 -2.96 15.14
CA HIS A 44 6.76 -1.73 15.89
C HIS A 44 5.85 -0.75 15.14
N ALA A 45 6.00 -0.64 13.81
CA ALA A 45 5.15 0.22 13.01
C ALA A 45 5.14 -0.16 11.53
N TYR A 46 4.00 0.09 10.85
CA TYR A 46 3.95 0.22 9.41
C TYR A 46 4.17 1.66 9.00
N VAL A 47 4.94 1.86 7.95
CA VAL A 47 5.29 3.16 7.39
C VAL A 47 4.94 3.18 5.92
N MET A 48 4.17 4.17 5.51
CA MET A 48 3.89 4.46 4.10
C MET A 48 4.99 5.37 3.55
N GLY A 49 5.57 4.98 2.41
CA GLY A 49 6.55 5.79 1.67
C GLY A 49 5.95 7.10 1.16
N LEU A 50 6.80 8.09 0.92
CA LEU A 50 6.37 9.43 0.48
C LEU A 50 6.21 9.55 -1.03
N GLU A 51 6.70 8.59 -1.80
CA GLU A 51 6.66 8.59 -3.25
C GLU A 51 6.03 7.30 -3.78
N ASN A 52 5.36 7.40 -4.93
CA ASN A 52 4.85 6.22 -5.62
C ASN A 52 5.99 5.56 -6.38
N CYS A 53 5.95 4.26 -6.54
CA CYS A 53 6.79 3.54 -7.48
C CYS A 53 5.95 3.05 -8.67
N GLY A 54 6.49 3.25 -9.85
CA GLY A 54 5.85 2.91 -11.11
C GLY A 54 4.59 3.73 -11.44
N SER A 55 4.06 3.49 -12.62
CA SER A 55 2.80 4.08 -13.09
C SER A 55 2.18 3.18 -14.17
N ASN A 56 0.86 3.21 -14.30
CA ASN A 56 0.08 2.38 -15.21
C ASN A 56 0.31 0.88 -14.98
N LEU A 57 0.38 0.47 -13.72
CA LEU A 57 0.78 -0.87 -13.31
C LEU A 57 -0.40 -1.83 -13.29
N ASN A 58 -0.31 -2.91 -14.04
CA ASN A 58 -1.19 -4.05 -13.88
C ASN A 58 -0.78 -4.89 -12.67
N TRP A 59 -1.77 -5.46 -11.97
CA TRP A 59 -1.52 -6.36 -10.86
C TRP A 59 -0.98 -7.72 -11.35
N GLY A 60 -1.51 -8.22 -12.44
CA GLY A 60 -1.13 -9.49 -13.04
C GLY A 60 -1.48 -9.58 -14.53
N PRO A 61 -1.13 -10.69 -15.20
CA PRO A 61 -1.26 -10.87 -16.64
C PRO A 61 -2.68 -11.24 -17.07
N TYR A 62 -2.87 -11.29 -18.37
CA TYR A 62 -3.97 -12.00 -19.02
C TYR A 62 -3.39 -13.20 -19.80
N PRO A 63 -4.05 -14.37 -19.82
CA PRO A 63 -5.26 -14.73 -19.07
C PRO A 63 -5.05 -14.65 -17.55
N PHE A 64 -6.16 -14.41 -16.81
CA PHE A 64 -6.14 -14.33 -15.36
C PHE A 64 -5.84 -15.70 -14.75
N VAL A 65 -5.19 -15.68 -13.60
CA VAL A 65 -4.90 -16.88 -12.81
C VAL A 65 -5.09 -16.57 -11.33
N ASP A 66 -5.62 -17.54 -10.58
CA ASP A 66 -5.54 -17.54 -9.12
C ASP A 66 -4.09 -17.74 -8.71
N GLU A 67 -3.60 -16.82 -7.86
CA GLU A 67 -2.24 -16.92 -7.36
C GLU A 67 -2.20 -17.90 -6.20
N SER A 68 -1.79 -19.15 -6.49
CA SER A 68 -1.75 -20.23 -5.51
C SER A 68 -0.93 -19.92 -4.25
N VAL A 69 -0.08 -18.89 -4.31
CA VAL A 69 0.75 -18.42 -3.18
C VAL A 69 0.07 -17.34 -2.34
N LEU A 70 -1.11 -16.86 -2.77
CA LEU A 70 -1.88 -15.85 -2.06
C LEU A 70 -3.25 -16.40 -1.63
N PRO A 71 -3.75 -16.01 -0.45
CA PRO A 71 -5.13 -16.27 -0.10
C PRO A 71 -6.06 -15.31 -0.85
N ASN A 72 -7.18 -15.80 -1.35
CA ASN A 72 -8.26 -14.95 -1.84
C ASN A 72 -8.90 -14.19 -0.68
N MET A 73 -8.71 -12.89 -0.64
CA MET A 73 -9.21 -12.03 0.44
C MET A 73 -10.56 -11.44 0.07
N THR A 74 -11.61 -11.92 0.73
CA THR A 74 -12.98 -11.44 0.55
C THR A 74 -13.45 -10.66 1.79
N LEU A 75 -14.58 -9.98 1.67
CA LEU A 75 -15.20 -9.31 2.81
C LEU A 75 -15.59 -10.28 3.91
N ASP A 76 -16.10 -11.45 3.52
CA ASP A 76 -16.57 -12.48 4.45
C ASP A 76 -15.41 -13.13 5.22
N ASN A 77 -14.19 -13.12 4.67
CA ASN A 77 -13.01 -13.64 5.36
C ASN A 77 -12.13 -12.55 5.99
N GLY A 78 -12.65 -11.33 6.11
CA GLY A 78 -12.02 -10.27 6.88
C GLY A 78 -10.91 -9.53 6.14
N ALA A 79 -11.12 -9.16 4.87
CA ALA A 79 -10.16 -8.39 4.07
C ALA A 79 -9.62 -7.15 4.81
N GLU A 80 -10.44 -6.48 5.63
CA GLU A 80 -10.01 -5.33 6.44
C GLU A 80 -8.95 -5.68 7.50
N ASN A 81 -8.80 -6.94 7.83
CA ASN A 81 -7.80 -7.44 8.79
C ASN A 81 -6.59 -8.08 8.10
N ASN A 82 -6.56 -8.08 6.77
CA ASN A 82 -5.40 -8.57 6.04
C ASN A 82 -4.24 -7.57 6.13
N MET A 83 -3.30 -7.83 7.04
CA MET A 83 -2.10 -7.02 7.28
C MET A 83 -0.86 -7.59 6.60
N ASN A 84 -1.01 -8.60 5.72
CA ASN A 84 0.07 -9.42 5.20
C ASN A 84 0.77 -8.85 3.94
N GLY A 85 0.81 -7.54 3.77
CA GLY A 85 1.41 -6.91 2.59
C GLY A 85 2.85 -7.34 2.31
N TYR A 86 3.67 -7.47 3.36
CA TYR A 86 5.03 -7.97 3.22
C TYR A 86 5.05 -9.45 2.82
N THR A 87 4.30 -10.31 3.55
CA THR A 87 4.20 -11.74 3.22
C THR A 87 3.72 -11.97 1.79
N GLU A 88 2.67 -11.27 1.36
CA GLU A 88 2.11 -11.36 0.02
C GLU A 88 3.12 -10.90 -1.05
N THR A 89 3.80 -9.79 -0.79
CA THR A 89 4.85 -9.29 -1.70
C THR A 89 5.99 -10.29 -1.85
N GLU A 90 6.52 -10.82 -0.74
CA GLU A 90 7.63 -11.78 -0.78
C GLU A 90 7.21 -13.08 -1.49
N ALA A 91 5.99 -13.57 -1.24
CA ALA A 91 5.45 -14.76 -1.91
C ALA A 91 5.38 -14.57 -3.43
N MET A 92 4.84 -13.43 -3.87
CA MET A 92 4.73 -13.10 -5.30
C MET A 92 6.10 -12.93 -5.94
N LEU A 93 7.02 -12.21 -5.32
CA LEU A 93 8.37 -12.03 -5.87
C LEU A 93 9.10 -13.36 -6.01
N ALA A 94 9.03 -14.24 -5.00
CA ALA A 94 9.69 -15.54 -5.04
C ALA A 94 9.08 -16.46 -6.11
N GLU A 95 7.75 -16.55 -6.17
CA GLU A 95 7.04 -17.40 -7.12
C GLU A 95 7.27 -16.93 -8.57
N ARG A 96 7.11 -15.63 -8.83
CA ARG A 96 7.29 -15.07 -10.18
C ARG A 96 8.74 -15.10 -10.64
N ALA A 97 9.70 -14.91 -9.73
CA ALA A 97 11.12 -15.10 -10.05
C ALA A 97 11.42 -16.57 -10.42
N SER A 98 10.85 -17.54 -9.68
CA SER A 98 11.04 -18.95 -9.97
C SER A 98 10.48 -19.39 -11.34
N LYS A 99 9.41 -18.72 -11.77
CA LYS A 99 8.77 -18.95 -13.08
C LYS A 99 9.35 -18.09 -14.20
N GLY A 100 10.19 -17.10 -13.87
CA GLY A 100 10.80 -16.19 -14.84
C GLY A 100 9.79 -15.23 -15.48
N ASP A 101 8.66 -14.97 -14.84
CA ASP A 101 7.53 -14.18 -15.40
C ASP A 101 7.17 -12.93 -14.58
N LEU A 102 8.03 -12.49 -13.65
CA LEU A 102 7.79 -11.33 -12.78
C LEU A 102 7.45 -10.06 -13.58
N GLY A 103 8.00 -9.90 -14.79
CA GLY A 103 7.69 -8.76 -15.65
C GLY A 103 6.23 -8.66 -16.07
N ASN A 104 5.46 -9.75 -15.99
CA ASN A 104 4.02 -9.76 -16.27
C ASN A 104 3.19 -9.29 -15.06
N TYR A 105 3.82 -9.08 -13.90
CA TYR A 105 3.23 -8.62 -12.64
C TYR A 105 3.79 -7.23 -12.30
N GLU A 106 3.41 -6.25 -13.09
CA GLU A 106 4.03 -4.92 -13.14
C GLU A 106 4.07 -4.23 -11.76
N ALA A 107 3.03 -4.37 -10.95
CA ALA A 107 2.99 -3.80 -9.60
C ALA A 107 4.06 -4.41 -8.68
N PHE A 108 4.28 -5.73 -8.76
CA PHE A 108 5.30 -6.42 -7.97
C PHE A 108 6.70 -6.21 -8.56
N ASN A 109 6.83 -6.13 -9.87
CA ASN A 109 8.10 -5.76 -10.50
C ASN A 109 8.51 -4.33 -10.12
N ALA A 110 7.59 -3.38 -10.13
CA ALA A 110 7.86 -1.99 -9.74
C ALA A 110 8.38 -1.87 -8.31
N ILE A 111 7.83 -2.64 -7.34
CA ILE A 111 8.36 -2.63 -5.97
C ILE A 111 9.74 -3.29 -5.89
N ASN A 112 10.01 -4.32 -6.69
CA ASN A 112 11.33 -4.96 -6.78
C ASN A 112 12.39 -3.97 -7.30
N ASP A 113 12.06 -3.23 -8.35
CA ASP A 113 12.93 -2.19 -8.91
C ASP A 113 13.11 -1.02 -7.94
N TYR A 114 12.05 -0.66 -7.22
CA TYR A 114 12.10 0.38 -6.18
C TYR A 114 13.03 -0.02 -5.03
N ARG A 115 13.04 -1.29 -4.61
CA ARG A 115 13.99 -1.82 -3.61
C ARG A 115 15.44 -1.67 -4.06
N THR A 116 15.71 -1.92 -5.35
CA THR A 116 17.05 -1.79 -5.93
C THR A 116 17.50 -0.33 -5.96
N SER A 117 16.59 0.58 -6.30
CA SER A 117 16.88 2.03 -6.38
C SER A 117 16.88 2.71 -5.01
N ASN A 118 16.16 2.14 -4.05
CA ASN A 118 16.00 2.67 -2.68
C ASN A 118 16.31 1.57 -1.64
N PRO A 119 17.53 1.06 -1.62
CA PRO A 119 17.89 -0.05 -0.72
C PRO A 119 17.79 0.37 0.74
N VAL A 120 17.65 -0.63 1.62
CA VAL A 120 17.83 -0.39 3.05
C VAL A 120 19.27 0.05 3.29
N PRO A 121 19.50 1.26 3.86
CA PRO A 121 20.85 1.71 4.16
C PRO A 121 21.60 0.69 5.03
N SER A 122 22.89 0.50 4.81
CA SER A 122 23.69 -0.52 5.51
C SER A 122 23.64 -0.42 7.03
N GLY A 123 23.58 0.82 7.58
CA GLY A 123 23.42 1.06 9.02
C GLY A 123 22.03 0.71 9.58
N LEU A 124 21.06 0.39 8.72
CA LEU A 124 19.69 -0.01 9.07
C LEU A 124 19.39 -1.45 8.67
N SER A 125 20.37 -2.18 8.16
CA SER A 125 20.21 -3.60 7.86
C SER A 125 19.71 -4.33 9.10
N GLY A 126 18.64 -5.10 8.94
CA GLY A 126 17.97 -5.80 10.03
C GLY A 126 17.07 -4.94 10.94
N LYS A 127 17.10 -3.59 10.81
CA LYS A 127 16.28 -2.68 11.64
C LYS A 127 14.96 -2.28 10.99
N ARG A 128 14.82 -2.50 9.70
CA ARG A 128 13.57 -2.32 8.96
C ARG A 128 13.46 -3.33 7.82
N SER A 129 12.24 -3.61 7.41
CA SER A 129 11.96 -4.46 6.26
C SER A 129 12.39 -3.78 4.95
N PRO A 130 12.58 -4.56 3.88
CA PRO A 130 12.48 -4.04 2.51
C PRO A 130 11.13 -3.37 2.27
N TRP A 131 11.05 -2.55 1.22
CA TRP A 131 9.79 -2.00 0.75
C TRP A 131 8.86 -3.09 0.23
N PHE A 132 7.55 -2.96 0.44
CA PHE A 132 6.55 -3.92 -0.03
C PHE A 132 5.28 -3.23 -0.53
N VAL A 133 4.49 -3.95 -1.31
CA VAL A 133 3.15 -3.52 -1.74
C VAL A 133 2.21 -3.69 -0.55
N PRO A 134 1.50 -2.64 -0.10
CA PRO A 134 0.61 -2.75 1.04
C PRO A 134 -0.61 -3.62 0.73
N SER A 135 -1.08 -4.36 1.74
CA SER A 135 -2.32 -5.11 1.68
C SER A 135 -3.55 -4.22 1.84
N VAL A 136 -4.73 -4.78 1.57
CA VAL A 136 -6.00 -4.09 1.74
C VAL A 136 -6.22 -3.61 3.17
N GLY A 137 -5.87 -4.40 4.19
CA GLY A 137 -6.00 -4.02 5.61
C GLY A 137 -5.06 -2.87 6.01
N GLN A 138 -3.87 -2.81 5.42
CA GLN A 138 -2.95 -1.69 5.67
C GLN A 138 -3.49 -0.37 5.07
N TRP A 139 -4.21 -0.43 3.95
CA TRP A 139 -4.93 0.74 3.42
C TRP A 139 -6.12 1.15 4.28
N PHE A 140 -6.80 0.21 4.96
CA PHE A 140 -7.77 0.57 6.00
C PHE A 140 -7.16 1.44 7.09
N ASP A 141 -5.95 1.09 7.54
CA ASP A 141 -5.25 1.86 8.56
C ASP A 141 -4.81 3.23 8.06
N VAL A 142 -4.39 3.37 6.79
CA VAL A 142 -4.15 4.69 6.19
C VAL A 142 -5.39 5.56 6.28
N MET A 143 -6.54 5.02 5.89
CA MET A 143 -7.80 5.78 5.90
C MET A 143 -8.25 6.12 7.31
N ALA A 144 -8.15 5.18 8.24
CA ALA A 144 -8.56 5.40 9.63
C ALA A 144 -7.61 6.39 10.35
N ASN A 145 -6.30 6.20 10.23
CA ASN A 145 -5.33 6.88 11.06
C ASN A 145 -4.80 8.18 10.44
N LEU A 146 -4.61 8.22 9.12
CA LEU A 146 -4.10 9.40 8.42
C LEU A 146 -5.20 10.27 7.82
N CYS A 147 -6.31 9.66 7.42
CA CYS A 147 -7.44 10.38 6.83
C CYS A 147 -8.59 10.62 7.84
N GLY A 148 -8.52 10.01 9.02
CA GLY A 148 -9.48 10.20 10.10
C GLY A 148 -10.87 9.61 9.83
N GLN A 149 -10.98 8.64 8.92
CA GLN A 149 -12.24 8.01 8.54
C GLN A 149 -12.05 6.51 8.28
N SER A 150 -12.62 5.67 9.12
CA SER A 150 -12.58 4.23 8.89
C SER A 150 -13.47 3.85 7.70
N PRO A 151 -12.98 3.04 6.75
CA PRO A 151 -13.82 2.51 5.68
C PRO A 151 -15.07 1.77 6.16
N LYS A 152 -15.07 1.22 7.38
CA LYS A 152 -16.26 0.59 7.98
C LYS A 152 -17.44 1.55 8.15
N THR A 153 -17.20 2.85 8.16
CA THR A 153 -18.23 3.89 8.25
C THR A 153 -18.65 4.41 6.87
N PHE A 154 -18.06 3.93 5.79
CA PHE A 154 -18.44 4.33 4.43
C PHE A 154 -19.87 3.91 4.14
N ARG A 155 -20.60 4.81 3.48
CA ARG A 155 -21.97 4.57 3.05
C ARG A 155 -21.96 3.89 1.70
N GLY A 156 -22.32 2.68 1.65
CA GLY A 156 -22.43 1.99 0.37
C GLY A 156 -21.39 0.90 0.22
N TYR A 157 -21.93 -0.26 0.22
CA TYR A 157 -21.28 -1.50 -0.08
C TYR A 157 -21.71 -1.87 -1.50
N ILE A 158 -20.80 -1.82 -2.45
CA ILE A 158 -21.10 -2.19 -3.84
C ILE A 158 -20.11 -3.27 -4.25
N GLY A 159 -20.63 -4.46 -4.60
CA GLY A 159 -19.93 -5.44 -5.44
C GLY A 159 -18.55 -5.86 -4.98
N GLY A 160 -18.28 -5.92 -3.68
CA GLY A 160 -17.00 -6.40 -3.18
C GLY A 160 -16.09 -5.32 -2.61
N GLY A 161 -16.60 -4.19 -2.12
CA GLY A 161 -15.77 -3.16 -1.50
C GLY A 161 -16.53 -2.10 -0.72
N TRP A 162 -15.78 -1.17 -0.15
CA TRP A 162 -16.29 -0.02 0.60
C TRP A 162 -16.14 1.23 -0.26
N ILE A 163 -17.20 2.02 -0.37
CA ILE A 163 -17.23 3.25 -1.14
C ILE A 163 -17.82 4.39 -0.32
N ASP A 164 -17.25 5.56 -0.43
CA ASP A 164 -17.82 6.81 0.06
C ASP A 164 -17.79 7.87 -1.04
N GLU A 165 -18.94 8.47 -1.33
CA GLU A 165 -19.10 9.44 -2.42
C GLU A 165 -18.90 10.90 -1.94
N SER A 166 -18.75 11.12 -0.64
CA SER A 166 -18.75 12.46 -0.05
C SER A 166 -17.47 12.81 0.72
N TYR A 167 -16.90 11.86 1.46
CA TYR A 167 -15.74 12.12 2.33
C TYR A 167 -14.39 12.10 1.64
N GLY A 168 -14.29 11.65 0.39
CA GLY A 168 -13.01 11.51 -0.31
C GLY A 168 -12.21 12.81 -0.39
N THR A 169 -12.87 13.97 -0.50
CA THR A 169 -12.17 15.26 -0.48
C THR A 169 -11.63 15.61 0.90
N GLU A 170 -12.41 15.39 1.97
CA GLU A 170 -11.97 15.64 3.34
C GLU A 170 -10.80 14.73 3.73
N MET A 171 -10.92 13.44 3.43
CA MET A 171 -9.85 12.46 3.67
C MET A 171 -8.57 12.82 2.92
N TRP A 172 -8.70 13.25 1.67
CA TRP A 172 -7.57 13.73 0.87
C TRP A 172 -6.88 14.94 1.51
N ASN A 173 -7.65 15.89 2.01
CA ASN A 173 -7.10 17.05 2.67
C ASN A 173 -6.39 16.64 3.97
N LYS A 174 -7.00 15.80 4.79
CA LYS A 174 -6.39 15.33 6.06
C LYS A 174 -5.05 14.61 5.86
N ILE A 175 -4.98 13.68 4.90
CA ILE A 175 -3.69 13.01 4.63
C ILE A 175 -2.64 13.99 4.11
N ASN A 176 -3.04 14.95 3.27
CA ASN A 176 -2.13 15.97 2.76
C ASN A 176 -1.69 16.96 3.82
N ASP A 177 -2.53 17.27 4.82
CA ASP A 177 -2.12 18.07 5.97
C ASP A 177 -0.98 17.40 6.76
N GLN A 178 -0.96 16.07 6.84
CA GLN A 178 0.15 15.34 7.43
C GLN A 178 1.39 15.32 6.51
N LEU A 179 1.19 15.05 5.22
CA LEU A 179 2.30 14.94 4.26
C LEU A 179 2.96 16.28 3.95
N ASN A 180 2.21 17.39 4.01
CA ASN A 180 2.74 18.75 3.88
C ASN A 180 3.73 19.10 4.98
N LYS A 181 3.65 18.49 6.16
CA LYS A 181 4.64 18.69 7.23
C LYS A 181 6.05 18.26 6.83
N VAL A 182 6.17 17.44 5.81
CA VAL A 182 7.44 16.97 5.23
C VAL A 182 7.60 17.36 3.77
N ASP A 183 6.81 18.32 3.28
CA ASP A 183 6.83 18.87 1.91
C ASP A 183 6.60 17.80 0.81
N LYS A 184 5.80 16.78 1.09
CA LYS A 184 5.53 15.65 0.17
C LYS A 184 4.03 15.33 0.06
N PRO A 185 3.17 16.29 -0.31
CA PRO A 185 1.74 16.01 -0.47
C PRO A 185 1.49 14.94 -1.52
N LEU A 186 0.41 14.19 -1.35
CA LEU A 186 -0.09 13.33 -2.40
C LEU A 186 -0.48 14.20 -3.60
N THR A 187 0.11 13.90 -4.73
CA THR A 187 -0.27 14.54 -5.99
C THR A 187 -1.36 13.69 -6.63
N LEU A 188 -2.54 14.29 -6.84
CA LEU A 188 -3.48 13.74 -7.80
C LEU A 188 -2.83 13.86 -9.17
N ILE A 189 -2.69 12.77 -9.88
CA ILE A 189 -2.39 12.80 -11.29
C ILE A 189 -3.63 13.45 -11.92
N ILE A 190 -3.44 14.72 -12.33
CA ILE A 190 -4.51 15.62 -12.75
C ILE A 190 -5.22 15.02 -13.95
N SER A 191 -6.40 14.59 -13.76
CA SER A 191 -7.55 14.60 -14.67
C SER A 191 -8.70 13.95 -13.91
N ASN A 192 -9.92 14.06 -14.37
CA ASN A 192 -11.15 13.50 -13.81
C ASN A 192 -11.13 11.96 -13.53
N THR A 193 -9.98 11.32 -13.62
CA THR A 193 -9.79 9.87 -13.50
C THR A 193 -9.26 9.39 -12.15
N GLY A 194 -8.81 10.29 -11.26
CA GLY A 194 -8.30 9.91 -9.93
C GLY A 194 -6.97 9.16 -9.93
N VAL A 195 -6.62 8.60 -8.77
CA VAL A 195 -5.45 7.74 -8.59
C VAL A 195 -5.90 6.37 -8.09
N PHE A 196 -5.28 5.32 -8.62
CA PHE A 196 -5.43 3.95 -8.17
C PHE A 196 -4.17 3.53 -7.42
N PHE A 197 -4.34 3.17 -6.14
CA PHE A 197 -3.28 2.52 -5.39
C PHE A 197 -3.51 1.02 -5.38
N VAL A 198 -2.56 0.28 -5.92
CA VAL A 198 -2.60 -1.19 -5.97
C VAL A 198 -2.36 -1.75 -4.57
N CYS A 199 -3.16 -2.74 -4.15
CA CYS A 199 -2.90 -3.57 -2.99
C CYS A 199 -2.21 -4.88 -3.40
N SER A 200 -1.46 -5.49 -2.48
CA SER A 200 -0.90 -6.83 -2.70
C SER A 200 -1.96 -7.93 -2.70
N SER A 201 -3.10 -7.66 -2.07
CA SER A 201 -4.15 -8.64 -1.80
C SER A 201 -4.95 -9.00 -3.04
N GLU A 202 -5.02 -10.29 -3.33
CA GLU A 202 -5.89 -10.86 -4.34
C GLU A 202 -7.31 -11.01 -3.78
N PHE A 203 -8.33 -10.83 -4.62
CA PHE A 203 -9.71 -11.12 -4.26
C PHE A 203 -10.14 -12.46 -4.83
N ARG A 204 -9.81 -12.72 -6.08
CA ARG A 204 -10.02 -13.97 -6.83
C ARG A 204 -9.24 -13.92 -8.14
N GLU A 205 -9.38 -14.95 -8.96
CA GLU A 205 -8.68 -15.17 -10.24
C GLU A 205 -8.52 -13.89 -11.08
N ASP A 206 -9.59 -13.12 -11.30
CA ASP A 206 -9.62 -11.97 -12.18
C ASP A 206 -9.55 -10.61 -11.47
N LEU A 207 -9.66 -10.59 -10.12
CA LEU A 207 -9.79 -9.38 -9.33
C LEU A 207 -8.74 -9.26 -8.23
N CYS A 208 -8.25 -8.06 -8.01
CA CYS A 208 -7.40 -7.66 -6.89
C CYS A 208 -7.97 -6.43 -6.18
N TRP A 209 -7.55 -6.23 -4.93
CA TRP A 209 -7.92 -5.06 -4.15
C TRP A 209 -7.16 -3.82 -4.59
N ASN A 210 -7.84 -2.67 -4.58
CA ASN A 210 -7.28 -1.36 -4.91
C ASN A 210 -7.96 -0.25 -4.11
N VAL A 211 -7.25 0.86 -3.94
CA VAL A 211 -7.84 2.12 -3.48
C VAL A 211 -8.02 3.03 -4.68
N LEU A 212 -9.25 3.39 -4.99
CA LEU A 212 -9.57 4.42 -5.98
C LEU A 212 -9.88 5.73 -5.26
N TRP A 213 -9.19 6.79 -5.62
CA TRP A 213 -9.43 8.12 -5.08
C TRP A 213 -9.72 9.11 -6.21
N VAL A 214 -10.99 9.38 -6.41
CA VAL A 214 -11.51 10.36 -7.38
C VAL A 214 -12.38 11.34 -6.61
N LYS A 215 -11.91 12.55 -6.37
CA LYS A 215 -12.70 13.52 -5.58
C LYS A 215 -14.08 13.78 -6.21
N PRO A 216 -15.14 13.80 -5.41
CA PRO A 216 -15.21 13.66 -3.94
C PRO A 216 -15.22 12.21 -3.44
N GLN A 217 -15.19 11.22 -4.32
CA GLN A 217 -15.30 9.80 -3.98
C GLN A 217 -13.96 9.21 -3.54
N ILE A 218 -14.03 8.28 -2.59
CA ILE A 218 -12.97 7.33 -2.28
C ILE A 218 -13.58 5.94 -2.19
N SER A 219 -12.87 4.94 -2.66
CA SER A 219 -13.30 3.56 -2.52
C SER A 219 -12.10 2.62 -2.30
N LEU A 220 -12.35 1.61 -1.51
CA LEU A 220 -11.48 0.47 -1.30
C LEU A 220 -12.24 -0.73 -1.85
N MET A 221 -11.93 -1.17 -3.05
CA MET A 221 -12.73 -2.11 -3.80
C MET A 221 -11.90 -2.98 -4.74
N THR A 222 -12.55 -3.97 -5.32
CA THR A 222 -11.90 -4.90 -6.24
C THR A 222 -11.99 -4.40 -7.67
N PHE A 223 -10.89 -4.56 -8.39
CA PHE A 223 -10.77 -4.27 -9.81
C PHE A 223 -10.07 -5.41 -10.54
N ASN A 224 -10.31 -5.45 -11.85
CA ASN A 224 -9.63 -6.38 -12.73
C ASN A 224 -8.11 -6.20 -12.64
N LYS A 225 -7.37 -7.29 -12.57
CA LYS A 225 -5.91 -7.31 -12.44
C LYS A 225 -5.18 -6.55 -13.55
N GLN A 226 -5.82 -6.32 -14.69
CA GLN A 226 -5.29 -5.52 -15.81
C GLN A 226 -5.84 -4.09 -15.89
N SER A 227 -6.47 -3.59 -14.85
CA SER A 227 -7.03 -2.23 -14.85
C SER A 227 -5.99 -1.12 -14.76
N GLY A 228 -4.73 -1.46 -14.52
CA GLY A 228 -3.65 -0.49 -14.28
C GLY A 228 -3.47 0.55 -15.39
N LEU A 229 -3.52 0.13 -16.63
CA LEU A 229 -3.40 1.03 -17.79
C LEU A 229 -4.57 2.02 -17.90
N SER A 230 -5.79 1.56 -17.62
CA SER A 230 -7.00 2.38 -17.72
C SER A 230 -7.12 3.42 -16.61
N TYR A 231 -6.59 3.10 -15.42
CA TYR A 231 -6.78 3.88 -14.19
C TYR A 231 -5.51 4.48 -13.63
N ARG A 232 -4.39 4.41 -14.35
CA ARG A 232 -3.08 4.92 -13.91
C ARG A 232 -2.70 4.41 -12.53
N ALA A 233 -2.82 3.11 -12.34
CA ALA A 233 -2.50 2.45 -11.09
C ALA A 233 -1.03 2.62 -10.72
N VAL A 234 -0.77 2.87 -9.45
CA VAL A 234 0.56 3.04 -8.87
C VAL A 234 0.68 2.19 -7.61
N VAL A 235 1.90 1.86 -7.22
CA VAL A 235 2.17 1.32 -5.89
C VAL A 235 2.67 2.45 -4.99
N ARG A 236 2.04 2.61 -3.83
CA ARG A 236 2.58 3.39 -2.73
C ARG A 236 3.35 2.43 -1.82
N PRO A 237 4.68 2.43 -1.80
CA PRO A 237 5.44 1.44 -1.08
C PRO A 237 5.33 1.60 0.43
N PHE A 238 5.31 0.47 1.15
CA PHE A 238 5.37 0.43 2.61
C PHE A 238 6.65 -0.26 3.08
N PHE A 239 7.03 0.00 4.31
CA PHE A 239 7.98 -0.79 5.07
C PHE A 239 7.54 -0.90 6.54
N ALA A 240 8.19 -1.79 7.30
CA ALA A 240 7.97 -1.95 8.73
C ALA A 240 9.30 -1.90 9.50
N PHE A 241 9.26 -1.51 10.78
CA PHE A 241 10.40 -1.55 11.69
C PHE A 241 9.99 -1.95 13.10
#